data_7b572b63458d90522aa10fb2a3584b44
#
_entry.id   7b572b63458d90522aa10fb2a3584b44
#
_cell.length_a   1.000
_cell.length_b   1.000
_cell.length_c   1.000
_cell.angle_alpha   90.00
_cell.angle_beta   90.00
_cell.angle_gamma   90.00
#
_symmetry.space_group_name_H-M   'P 1'
#
loop_
_entity.id
_entity.type
_entity.pdbx_description
1 polymer ?
#
loop_
_entity_poly.entity_id
_entity_poly.type
_entity_poly.pdbx_seq_one_letter_code
_entity_poly.pdbx_strand_id
1 'polypeptide(L)'
;KPFANSLDETITEGLDGLRERLKEYYELGAKFTKWRAVYHIGDNYPSSQSIKSNAHALARYAALVQEAKMVPIVEPEVLMDGSHNIDKCYQVTTNVLNECYNELYLQKVDLKGTILKPNMIIPGSKCQQKSSSEEIAKKTLDCLKKNVPSEVSGIAFLSGGQSEIESSKNLNEINKIND
;
A
#
# COMPACT_ATOMS: atom_id res chain seq x y z
N LYS A 1 3.93 -14.44 6.14
CA LYS A 1 4.48 -15.78 5.88
C LYS A 1 5.23 -15.82 4.56
N PRO A 2 6.19 -16.76 4.36
CA PRO A 2 6.78 -16.97 3.05
C PRO A 2 5.72 -17.28 2.00
N PHE A 3 5.89 -16.71 0.80
CA PHE A 3 5.01 -17.02 -0.31
C PHE A 3 5.39 -18.40 -0.89
N ALA A 4 4.40 -19.27 -1.06
CA ALA A 4 4.64 -20.61 -1.55
C ALA A 4 5.33 -20.59 -2.94
N ASN A 5 6.35 -21.41 -3.12
CA ASN A 5 7.17 -21.49 -4.32
C ASN A 5 7.95 -20.20 -4.66
N SER A 6 8.14 -19.30 -3.71
CA SER A 6 9.02 -18.14 -3.82
C SER A 6 9.92 -18.06 -2.60
N LEU A 7 11.24 -17.82 -2.80
CA LEU A 7 12.21 -17.80 -1.70
C LEU A 7 12.23 -16.46 -0.95
N ASP A 8 11.90 -15.37 -1.64
CA ASP A 8 12.12 -14.00 -1.13
C ASP A 8 10.83 -13.16 -1.06
N GLU A 9 9.68 -13.75 -1.38
CA GLU A 9 8.42 -13.05 -1.33
C GLU A 9 7.57 -13.50 -0.14
N THR A 10 6.64 -12.66 0.26
CA THR A 10 5.76 -12.93 1.39
C THR A 10 4.30 -12.72 1.03
N ILE A 11 3.44 -13.41 1.74
CA ILE A 11 1.98 -13.22 1.72
C ILE A 11 1.49 -12.91 3.13
N THR A 12 0.54 -12.00 3.25
CA THR A 12 -0.11 -11.74 4.53
C THR A 12 -1.24 -12.74 4.74
N GLU A 13 -1.14 -13.50 5.81
CA GLU A 13 -2.18 -14.44 6.25
C GLU A 13 -3.06 -13.82 7.35
N GLY A 14 -4.25 -14.38 7.55
CA GLY A 14 -5.16 -13.94 8.60
C GLY A 14 -6.61 -13.78 8.14
N LEU A 15 -6.95 -14.24 6.93
CA LEU A 15 -8.35 -14.22 6.44
C LEU A 15 -9.22 -15.29 7.11
N ASP A 16 -8.63 -16.40 7.53
CA ASP A 16 -9.36 -17.47 8.20
C ASP A 16 -9.91 -16.99 9.55
N GLY A 17 -11.22 -17.15 9.75
CA GLY A 17 -11.91 -16.65 10.95
C GLY A 17 -11.92 -15.13 11.12
N LEU A 18 -11.59 -14.36 10.06
CA LEU A 18 -11.54 -12.89 10.15
C LEU A 18 -12.91 -12.28 10.39
N ARG A 19 -13.98 -12.84 9.80
CA ARG A 19 -15.35 -12.32 9.98
C ARG A 19 -15.77 -12.32 11.45
N GLU A 20 -15.48 -13.41 12.15
CA GLU A 20 -15.79 -13.56 13.57
C GLU A 20 -14.97 -12.58 14.42
N ARG A 21 -13.67 -12.48 14.17
CA ARG A 21 -12.81 -11.51 14.88
C ARG A 21 -13.22 -10.05 14.64
N LEU A 22 -13.63 -9.70 13.43
CA LEU A 22 -14.09 -8.35 13.12
C LEU A 22 -15.37 -7.98 13.88
N LYS A 23 -16.27 -8.94 14.07
CA LYS A 23 -17.46 -8.75 14.90
C LYS A 23 -17.08 -8.45 16.35
N GLU A 24 -16.18 -9.26 16.92
CA GLU A 24 -15.67 -9.03 18.28
C GLU A 24 -14.99 -7.66 18.41
N TYR A 25 -14.15 -7.28 17.44
CA TYR A 25 -13.49 -5.97 17.46
C TYR A 25 -14.48 -4.81 17.37
N TYR A 26 -15.51 -4.95 16.56
CA TYR A 26 -16.56 -3.94 16.47
C TYR A 26 -17.32 -3.79 17.80
N GLU A 27 -17.66 -4.89 18.46
CA GLU A 27 -18.31 -4.92 19.78
C GLU A 27 -17.42 -4.27 20.86
N LEU A 28 -16.09 -4.42 20.76
CA LEU A 28 -15.12 -3.74 21.61
C LEU A 28 -14.94 -2.24 21.29
N GLY A 29 -15.62 -1.73 20.26
CA GLY A 29 -15.61 -0.32 19.89
C GLY A 29 -14.66 0.06 18.76
N ALA A 30 -14.00 -0.89 18.09
CA ALA A 30 -13.17 -0.60 16.93
C ALA A 30 -14.00 0.03 15.79
N LYS A 31 -13.42 1.04 15.11
CA LYS A 31 -14.05 1.75 13.99
C LYS A 31 -13.32 1.56 12.68
N PHE A 32 -12.06 1.16 12.73
CA PHE A 32 -11.24 0.86 11.57
C PHE A 32 -10.28 -0.29 11.86
N THR A 33 -9.75 -0.86 10.81
CA THR A 33 -8.71 -1.89 10.87
C THR A 33 -7.64 -1.59 9.83
N LYS A 34 -6.51 -2.28 9.89
CA LYS A 34 -5.44 -2.12 8.92
C LYS A 34 -4.87 -3.49 8.52
N TRP A 35 -4.66 -3.69 7.22
CA TRP A 35 -4.01 -4.87 6.65
C TRP A 35 -2.87 -4.44 5.76
N ARG A 36 -1.68 -4.97 6.03
CA ARG A 36 -0.44 -4.66 5.30
C ARG A 36 -0.04 -5.84 4.42
N ALA A 37 0.23 -5.58 3.16
CA ALA A 37 0.97 -6.44 2.27
C ALA A 37 2.28 -5.77 1.88
N VAL A 38 3.39 -6.51 1.82
CA VAL A 38 4.70 -5.95 1.50
C VAL A 38 5.24 -6.55 0.21
N TYR A 39 5.87 -5.71 -0.60
CA TYR A 39 6.45 -6.07 -1.88
C TYR A 39 7.92 -5.65 -1.92
N HIS A 40 8.79 -6.62 -2.07
CA HIS A 40 10.23 -6.40 -2.20
C HIS A 40 10.61 -6.12 -3.67
N ILE A 41 11.51 -5.17 -3.91
CA ILE A 41 12.04 -4.90 -5.25
C ILE A 41 13.38 -5.62 -5.42
N GLY A 42 13.47 -6.47 -6.42
CA GLY A 42 14.67 -7.16 -6.86
C GLY A 42 14.67 -7.36 -8.37
N ASP A 43 15.60 -8.17 -8.88
CA ASP A 43 15.72 -8.40 -10.33
C ASP A 43 14.46 -9.01 -10.93
N ASN A 44 13.85 -9.97 -10.20
CA ASN A 44 12.63 -10.67 -10.61
C ASN A 44 11.46 -10.44 -9.64
N TYR A 45 11.55 -9.47 -8.75
CA TYR A 45 10.56 -9.18 -7.72
C TYR A 45 10.04 -7.74 -7.79
N PRO A 46 8.77 -7.50 -7.38
CA PRO A 46 7.79 -8.51 -7.02
C PRO A 46 7.29 -9.28 -8.26
N SER A 47 7.00 -10.57 -8.08
CA SER A 47 6.39 -11.39 -9.13
C SER A 47 4.91 -10.99 -9.33
N SER A 48 4.38 -11.23 -10.52
CA SER A 48 2.95 -11.02 -10.79
C SER A 48 2.05 -11.86 -9.89
N GLN A 49 2.51 -13.05 -9.49
CA GLN A 49 1.79 -13.92 -8.57
C GLN A 49 1.71 -13.31 -7.17
N SER A 50 2.82 -12.78 -6.66
CA SER A 50 2.86 -12.12 -5.35
C SER A 50 1.98 -10.87 -5.34
N ILE A 51 2.07 -10.03 -6.37
CA ILE A 51 1.22 -8.82 -6.50
C ILE A 51 -0.26 -9.22 -6.47
N LYS A 52 -0.66 -10.16 -7.31
CA LYS A 52 -2.05 -10.59 -7.44
C LYS A 52 -2.59 -11.23 -6.17
N SER A 53 -1.84 -12.15 -5.57
CA SER A 53 -2.29 -12.86 -4.36
C SER A 53 -2.44 -11.93 -3.16
N ASN A 54 -1.52 -11.00 -2.96
CA ASN A 54 -1.61 -10.00 -1.90
C ASN A 54 -2.72 -8.97 -2.16
N ALA A 55 -2.91 -8.53 -3.41
CA ALA A 55 -4.01 -7.64 -3.79
C ALA A 55 -5.38 -8.30 -3.54
N HIS A 56 -5.51 -9.58 -3.91
CA HIS A 56 -6.72 -10.35 -3.61
C HIS A 56 -6.98 -10.48 -2.10
N ALA A 57 -5.96 -10.74 -1.30
CA ALA A 57 -6.08 -10.80 0.16
C ALA A 57 -6.50 -9.44 0.76
N LEU A 58 -5.90 -8.34 0.30
CA LEU A 58 -6.27 -6.98 0.69
C LEU A 58 -7.73 -6.66 0.37
N ALA A 59 -8.21 -7.05 -0.81
CA ALA A 59 -9.57 -6.79 -1.24
C ALA A 59 -10.60 -7.63 -0.45
N ARG A 60 -10.33 -8.91 -0.21
CA ARG A 60 -11.17 -9.76 0.64
C ARG A 60 -11.23 -9.26 2.07
N TYR A 61 -10.08 -8.85 2.62
CA TYR A 61 -10.02 -8.21 3.93
C TYR A 61 -10.91 -6.95 3.97
N ALA A 62 -10.77 -6.04 2.98
CA ALA A 62 -11.53 -4.80 2.94
C ALA A 62 -13.04 -5.04 2.88
N ALA A 63 -13.50 -6.00 2.08
CA ALA A 63 -14.91 -6.37 1.99
C ALA A 63 -15.45 -6.88 3.33
N LEU A 64 -14.71 -7.75 4.04
CA LEU A 64 -15.09 -8.25 5.36
C LEU A 64 -15.16 -7.14 6.41
N VAL A 65 -14.23 -6.18 6.36
CA VAL A 65 -14.22 -5.03 7.28
C VAL A 65 -15.43 -4.13 7.07
N GLN A 66 -15.80 -3.88 5.82
CA GLN A 66 -17.02 -3.10 5.51
C GLN A 66 -18.29 -3.82 5.90
N GLU A 67 -18.37 -5.15 5.71
CA GLU A 67 -19.46 -5.99 6.22
C GLU A 67 -19.62 -5.81 7.74
N ALA A 68 -18.52 -5.72 8.46
CA ALA A 68 -18.49 -5.48 9.90
C ALA A 68 -18.70 -4.00 10.30
N LYS A 69 -19.07 -3.11 9.37
CA LYS A 69 -19.34 -1.68 9.58
C LYS A 69 -18.12 -0.90 10.10
N MET A 70 -16.94 -1.29 9.69
CA MET A 70 -15.68 -0.60 9.99
C MET A 70 -15.01 -0.11 8.70
N VAL A 71 -14.05 0.79 8.84
CA VAL A 71 -13.26 1.33 7.73
C VAL A 71 -12.01 0.48 7.53
N PRO A 72 -11.80 -0.13 6.34
CA PRO A 72 -10.55 -0.78 6.02
C PRO A 72 -9.47 0.24 5.61
N ILE A 73 -8.33 0.20 6.29
CA ILE A 73 -7.10 0.83 5.84
C ILE A 73 -6.33 -0.20 5.04
N VAL A 74 -6.21 0.03 3.74
CA VAL A 74 -5.56 -0.85 2.77
C VAL A 74 -4.11 -0.41 2.61
N GLU A 75 -3.15 -1.27 2.98
CA GLU A 75 -1.72 -0.92 3.02
C GLU A 75 -0.89 -1.82 2.07
N PRO A 76 -0.89 -1.55 0.75
CA PRO A 76 0.01 -2.20 -0.19
C PRO A 76 1.36 -1.47 -0.21
N GLU A 77 2.32 -1.96 0.54
CA GLU A 77 3.62 -1.28 0.73
C GLU A 77 4.70 -1.86 -0.17
N VAL A 78 5.27 -1.04 -1.03
CA VAL A 78 6.52 -1.34 -1.74
C VAL A 78 7.69 -0.89 -0.85
N LEU A 79 8.55 -1.85 -0.49
CA LEU A 79 9.66 -1.63 0.44
C LEU A 79 10.79 -0.82 -0.21
N MET A 80 11.42 0.04 0.58
CA MET A 80 12.62 0.78 0.16
C MET A 80 13.92 -0.02 0.32
N ASP A 81 13.83 -1.26 0.82
CA ASP A 81 14.99 -2.13 0.96
C ASP A 81 15.54 -2.50 -0.42
N GLY A 82 16.79 -2.13 -0.68
CA GLY A 82 17.44 -2.42 -1.95
C GLY A 82 18.17 -1.23 -2.56
N SER A 83 18.65 -1.43 -3.80
CA SER A 83 19.44 -0.45 -4.57
C SER A 83 18.70 0.14 -5.77
N HIS A 84 17.39 -0.11 -5.86
CA HIS A 84 16.56 0.38 -6.96
C HIS A 84 16.47 1.92 -6.96
N ASN A 85 16.38 2.49 -8.16
CA ASN A 85 16.18 3.93 -8.33
C ASN A 85 14.70 4.30 -8.14
N ILE A 86 14.43 5.59 -8.10
CA ILE A 86 13.08 6.13 -7.88
C ILE A 86 12.10 5.72 -9.00
N ASP A 87 12.57 5.59 -10.25
CA ASP A 87 11.74 5.18 -11.39
C ASP A 87 11.27 3.73 -11.27
N LYS A 88 12.13 2.85 -10.77
CA LYS A 88 11.76 1.46 -10.49
C LYS A 88 10.73 1.38 -9.36
N CYS A 89 10.89 2.16 -8.31
CA CYS A 89 9.88 2.27 -7.24
C CYS A 89 8.54 2.76 -7.81
N TYR A 90 8.55 3.78 -8.66
CA TYR A 90 7.36 4.28 -9.34
C TYR A 90 6.65 3.19 -10.15
N GLN A 91 7.40 2.48 -10.99
CA GLN A 91 6.84 1.41 -11.83
C GLN A 91 6.21 0.29 -11.01
N VAL A 92 6.91 -0.17 -9.96
CA VAL A 92 6.41 -1.26 -9.10
C VAL A 92 5.17 -0.80 -8.32
N THR A 93 5.19 0.39 -7.75
CA THR A 93 4.05 0.93 -7.00
C THR A 93 2.83 1.10 -7.92
N THR A 94 3.03 1.55 -9.17
CA THR A 94 1.96 1.62 -10.18
C THR A 94 1.32 0.25 -10.40
N ASN A 95 2.12 -0.79 -10.63
CA ASN A 95 1.61 -2.14 -10.86
C ASN A 95 0.85 -2.69 -9.64
N VAL A 96 1.39 -2.46 -8.44
CA VAL A 96 0.78 -2.89 -7.17
C VAL A 96 -0.56 -2.18 -6.94
N LEU A 97 -0.62 -0.86 -7.13
CA LEU A 97 -1.85 -0.09 -6.95
C LEU A 97 -2.93 -0.50 -7.96
N ASN A 98 -2.56 -0.65 -9.23
CA ASN A 98 -3.50 -1.07 -10.27
C ASN A 98 -4.13 -2.43 -9.94
N GLU A 99 -3.32 -3.43 -9.57
CA GLU A 99 -3.86 -4.73 -9.20
C GLU A 99 -4.69 -4.67 -7.92
N CYS A 100 -4.26 -3.87 -6.93
CA CYS A 100 -5.00 -3.68 -5.69
C CYS A 100 -6.41 -3.11 -5.95
N TYR A 101 -6.53 -2.06 -6.77
CA TYR A 101 -7.83 -1.46 -7.09
C TYR A 101 -8.68 -2.35 -8.00
N ASN A 102 -8.08 -3.11 -8.93
CA ASN A 102 -8.78 -4.13 -9.69
C ASN A 102 -9.44 -5.18 -8.77
N GLU A 103 -8.71 -5.68 -7.80
CA GLU A 103 -9.23 -6.66 -6.85
C GLU A 103 -10.26 -6.06 -5.89
N LEU A 104 -10.06 -4.84 -5.41
CA LEU A 104 -11.05 -4.12 -4.59
C LEU A 104 -12.38 -3.96 -5.35
N TYR A 105 -12.31 -3.61 -6.63
CA TYR A 105 -13.49 -3.51 -7.49
C TYR A 105 -14.19 -4.86 -7.68
N LEU A 106 -13.43 -5.93 -7.96
CA LEU A 106 -13.97 -7.29 -8.11
C LEU A 106 -14.67 -7.79 -6.84
N GLN A 107 -14.16 -7.44 -5.67
CA GLN A 107 -14.77 -7.75 -4.38
C GLN A 107 -15.90 -6.78 -3.97
N LYS A 108 -16.28 -5.85 -4.85
CA LYS A 108 -17.35 -4.86 -4.63
C LYS A 108 -17.15 -4.02 -3.36
N VAL A 109 -15.91 -3.69 -3.06
CA VAL A 109 -15.57 -2.80 -1.95
C VAL A 109 -16.02 -1.38 -2.30
N ASP A 110 -16.75 -0.74 -1.39
CA ASP A 110 -17.08 0.69 -1.50
C ASP A 110 -15.83 1.52 -1.23
N LEU A 111 -15.25 2.08 -2.29
CA LEU A 111 -14.01 2.86 -2.19
C LEU A 111 -14.17 4.13 -1.36
N LYS A 112 -15.37 4.71 -1.28
CA LYS A 112 -15.67 5.85 -0.41
C LYS A 112 -15.54 5.52 1.08
N GLY A 113 -15.67 4.24 1.43
CA GLY A 113 -15.47 3.75 2.78
C GLY A 113 -14.06 3.22 3.05
N THR A 114 -13.04 3.60 2.27
CA THR A 114 -11.67 3.10 2.42
C THR A 114 -10.66 4.21 2.68
N ILE A 115 -9.54 3.84 3.30
CA ILE A 115 -8.33 4.67 3.38
C ILE A 115 -7.19 3.88 2.76
N LEU A 116 -6.46 4.52 1.84
CA LEU A 116 -5.21 3.97 1.32
C LEU A 116 -4.04 4.37 2.21
N LYS A 117 -3.18 3.40 2.54
CA LYS A 117 -1.91 3.66 3.25
C LYS A 117 -0.73 3.23 2.38
N PRO A 118 -0.29 4.06 1.42
CA PRO A 118 0.77 3.72 0.49
C PRO A 118 2.15 4.15 1.00
N ASN A 119 3.20 3.60 0.37
CA ASN A 119 4.52 4.18 0.41
C ASN A 119 4.59 5.48 -0.42
N MET A 120 5.54 6.35 -0.11
CA MET A 120 5.99 7.40 -1.03
C MET A 120 6.87 6.79 -2.11
N ILE A 121 6.97 7.44 -3.27
CA ILE A 121 7.87 7.01 -4.35
C ILE A 121 9.26 7.51 -4.02
N ILE A 122 10.11 6.61 -3.55
CA ILE A 122 11.48 6.91 -3.09
C ILE A 122 12.48 5.90 -3.67
N PRO A 123 13.76 6.29 -3.83
CA PRO A 123 14.79 5.33 -4.18
C PRO A 123 15.06 4.36 -3.03
N GLY A 124 15.58 3.20 -3.34
CA GLY A 124 15.99 2.21 -2.34
C GLY A 124 17.05 2.75 -1.39
N SER A 125 17.06 2.24 -0.16
CA SER A 125 17.96 2.69 0.91
C SER A 125 19.45 2.59 0.55
N LYS A 126 19.81 1.62 -0.31
CA LYS A 126 21.18 1.40 -0.82
C LYS A 126 21.42 2.05 -2.20
N CYS A 127 20.46 2.77 -2.74
CA CYS A 127 20.63 3.47 -4.01
C CYS A 127 21.64 4.61 -3.85
N GLN A 128 22.62 4.66 -4.76
CA GLN A 128 23.63 5.73 -4.74
C GLN A 128 23.05 7.08 -5.16
N GLN A 129 22.11 7.08 -6.09
CA GLN A 129 21.42 8.26 -6.55
C GLN A 129 20.30 8.62 -5.57
N LYS A 130 20.50 9.72 -4.85
CA LYS A 130 19.48 10.27 -3.94
C LYS A 130 18.55 11.19 -4.70
N SER A 131 17.30 11.23 -4.29
CA SER A 131 16.27 12.13 -4.83
C SER A 131 15.97 13.25 -3.86
N SER A 132 15.66 14.44 -4.39
CA SER A 132 15.21 15.58 -3.58
C SER A 132 13.76 15.34 -3.10
N SER A 133 13.38 16.01 -2.01
CA SER A 133 12.00 15.96 -1.51
C SER A 133 10.98 16.44 -2.54
N GLU A 134 11.36 17.41 -3.38
CA GLU A 134 10.52 17.90 -4.48
C GLU A 134 10.31 16.83 -5.57
N GLU A 135 11.36 16.10 -5.95
CA GLU A 135 11.25 14.98 -6.91
C GLU A 135 10.38 13.86 -6.35
N ILE A 136 10.61 13.49 -5.09
CA ILE A 136 9.81 12.49 -4.36
C ILE A 136 8.34 12.90 -4.34
N ALA A 137 8.04 14.14 -3.99
CA ALA A 137 6.68 14.65 -3.94
C ALA A 137 6.00 14.63 -5.32
N LYS A 138 6.65 15.12 -6.36
CA LYS A 138 6.12 15.10 -7.73
C LYS A 138 5.83 13.69 -8.22
N LYS A 139 6.78 12.75 -8.06
CA LYS A 139 6.58 11.37 -8.49
C LYS A 139 5.52 10.64 -7.66
N THR A 140 5.45 10.91 -6.37
CA THR A 140 4.43 10.32 -5.49
C THR A 140 3.04 10.79 -5.90
N LEU A 141 2.83 12.10 -6.06
CA LEU A 141 1.53 12.64 -6.50
C LEU A 141 1.15 12.16 -7.89
N ASP A 142 2.08 12.15 -8.85
CA ASP A 142 1.81 11.65 -10.21
C ASP A 142 1.39 10.19 -10.19
N CYS A 143 2.09 9.34 -9.43
CA CYS A 143 1.73 7.94 -9.26
C CYS A 143 0.33 7.77 -8.66
N LEU A 144 0.02 8.49 -7.58
CA LEU A 144 -1.26 8.38 -6.90
C LEU A 144 -2.41 8.92 -7.76
N LYS A 145 -2.25 10.09 -8.39
CA LYS A 145 -3.28 10.69 -9.27
C LYS A 145 -3.63 9.81 -10.46
N LYS A 146 -2.69 9.00 -10.95
CA LYS A 146 -2.92 8.09 -12.09
C LYS A 146 -3.53 6.74 -11.69
N ASN A 147 -3.28 6.28 -10.47
CA ASN A 147 -3.57 4.89 -10.11
C ASN A 147 -4.55 4.75 -8.93
N VAL A 148 -4.90 5.83 -8.25
CA VAL A 148 -5.86 5.79 -7.13
C VAL A 148 -7.17 6.42 -7.58
N PRO A 149 -8.30 5.69 -7.52
CA PRO A 149 -9.60 6.25 -7.83
C PRO A 149 -9.96 7.46 -6.95
N SER A 150 -10.59 8.47 -7.55
CA SER A 150 -10.96 9.72 -6.87
C SER A 150 -11.96 9.54 -5.73
N GLU A 151 -12.66 8.40 -5.70
CA GLU A 151 -13.64 8.04 -4.68
C GLU A 151 -13.00 7.64 -3.34
N VAL A 152 -11.71 7.33 -3.31
CA VAL A 152 -11.01 6.95 -2.08
C VAL A 152 -10.99 8.13 -1.11
N SER A 153 -11.53 7.92 0.10
CA SER A 153 -11.80 9.01 1.04
C SER A 153 -10.55 9.65 1.65
N GLY A 154 -9.43 8.95 1.66
CA GLY A 154 -8.20 9.51 2.21
C GLY A 154 -6.97 8.67 1.95
N ILE A 155 -5.82 9.34 2.04
CA ILE A 155 -4.49 8.74 1.91
C ILE A 155 -3.70 9.08 3.17
N ALA A 156 -3.19 8.04 3.84
CA ALA A 156 -2.35 8.16 5.03
C ALA A 156 -1.01 7.48 4.76
N PHE A 157 0.04 8.24 4.48
CA PHE A 157 1.34 7.67 4.16
C PHE A 157 1.97 6.91 5.32
N LEU A 158 2.67 5.83 4.99
CA LEU A 158 3.64 5.20 5.89
C LEU A 158 5.02 5.86 5.74
N SER A 159 5.88 5.75 6.74
CA SER A 159 7.25 6.27 6.67
C SER A 159 8.15 5.43 5.75
N GLY A 160 7.92 4.11 5.67
CA GLY A 160 8.62 3.20 4.76
C GLY A 160 10.11 3.07 5.02
N GLY A 161 10.55 3.24 6.27
CA GLY A 161 11.97 3.19 6.63
C GLY A 161 12.71 4.53 6.47
N GLN A 162 12.04 5.60 6.03
CA GLN A 162 12.58 6.96 6.11
C GLN A 162 12.70 7.41 7.56
N SER A 163 13.66 8.28 7.85
CA SER A 163 13.71 8.95 9.16
C SER A 163 12.48 9.84 9.39
N GLU A 164 12.20 10.17 10.64
CA GLU A 164 11.08 11.06 11.01
C GLU A 164 11.19 12.42 10.28
N ILE A 165 12.41 12.95 10.16
CA ILE A 165 12.67 14.23 9.49
C ILE A 165 12.42 14.11 8.00
N GLU A 166 12.94 13.06 7.35
CA GLU A 166 12.76 12.86 5.90
C GLU A 166 11.30 12.62 5.54
N SER A 167 10.60 11.74 6.27
CA SER A 167 9.20 11.45 5.99
C SER A 167 8.31 12.68 6.17
N SER A 168 8.55 13.48 7.23
CA SER A 168 7.83 14.73 7.47
C SER A 168 8.11 15.78 6.40
N LYS A 169 9.38 15.92 5.98
CA LYS A 169 9.79 16.84 4.92
C LYS A 169 9.15 16.46 3.58
N ASN A 170 9.20 15.19 3.21
CA ASN A 170 8.59 14.70 1.97
C ASN A 170 7.07 14.87 1.99
N LEU A 171 6.40 14.59 3.10
CA LEU A 171 4.97 14.82 3.25
C LEU A 171 4.62 16.31 3.12
N ASN A 172 5.41 17.19 3.69
CA ASN A 172 5.22 18.62 3.56
C ASN A 172 5.35 19.10 2.10
N GLU A 173 6.33 18.58 1.35
CA GLU A 173 6.46 18.91 -0.08
C GLU A 173 5.29 18.34 -0.92
N ILE A 174 4.78 17.15 -0.58
CA ILE A 174 3.58 16.59 -1.22
C ILE A 174 2.38 17.52 -1.04
N ASN A 175 2.16 18.03 0.17
CA ASN A 175 1.04 18.94 0.45
C ASN A 175 1.19 20.29 -0.27
N LYS A 176 2.38 20.87 -0.31
CA LYS A 176 2.64 22.14 -1.03
C LYS A 176 2.35 22.06 -2.53
N ILE A 177 2.56 20.91 -3.16
CA ILE A 177 2.33 20.74 -4.61
C ILE A 177 0.88 20.39 -4.90
N ASN A 178 0.16 19.85 -3.91
CA ASN A 178 -1.22 19.40 -4.09
C ASN A 178 -2.24 20.54 -3.87
N ASP A 179 -1.81 21.67 -3.31
CA ASP A 179 -2.60 22.90 -3.22
C ASP A 179 -2.63 23.63 -4.59
#